data_72ef796fe9c19c84aeba0190b53da826
#
_entry.id   72ef796fe9c19c84aeba0190b53da826
#
_cell.length_a   1.000
_cell.length_b   1.000
_cell.length_c   1.000
_cell.angle_alpha   90.00
_cell.angle_beta   90.00
_cell.angle_gamma   90.00
#
_symmetry.space_group_name_H-M   'P 1'
#
loop_
_entity.id
_entity.type
_entity.pdbx_description
1 polymer ?
#
loop_
_entity_poly.entity_id
_entity_poly.type
_entity_poly.pdbx_seq_one_letter_code
_entity_poly.pdbx_strand_id
1 'polypeptide(L)'
;AGDRHGAALVLLGHPLDDQAEQVLLGLVRGSGARSLAGMPPARGRFRRPLLGTTRAQCRASVTAHGLTWWDDPMNEDPTFARVRARRAVADLERDLGPGVAAALARTASHLRTDADHLDAAADAAVSALGGGPWPVEALHGIPAAVRSRVWRRLLTAAGAPASQVSTRHVEACDALLTAWRGQGPVHAPGALLVRRSGSRVSIAPSALVE
;
A
#
# COMPACT_ATOMS: atom_id res chain seq x y z
N ALA A 1 12.18 11.71 17.79
CA ALA A 1 11.86 13.08 18.19
C ALA A 1 10.54 13.15 18.97
N GLY A 2 9.40 12.72 18.42
CA GLY A 2 8.09 12.82 19.07
C GLY A 2 8.01 12.22 20.49
N ASP A 3 8.64 11.07 20.71
CA ASP A 3 8.63 10.40 22.03
C ASP A 3 9.36 11.21 23.09
N ARG A 4 10.47 11.87 22.71
CA ARG A 4 11.25 12.74 23.63
C ARG A 4 10.47 13.98 24.09
N HIS A 5 9.41 14.36 23.39
CA HIS A 5 8.58 15.54 23.69
C HIS A 5 7.18 15.17 24.16
N GLY A 6 6.88 13.89 24.41
CA GLY A 6 5.56 13.44 24.81
C GLY A 6 4.45 13.78 23.80
N ALA A 7 4.79 13.90 22.51
CA ALA A 7 3.85 14.33 21.49
C ALA A 7 2.78 13.25 21.24
N ALA A 8 1.51 13.61 21.43
CA ALA A 8 0.37 12.75 21.14
C ALA A 8 0.21 12.54 19.63
N LEU A 9 0.48 13.55 18.80
CA LEU A 9 0.41 13.51 17.35
C LEU A 9 1.68 14.11 16.73
N VAL A 10 2.03 13.63 15.54
CA VAL A 10 3.10 14.16 14.69
C VAL A 10 2.50 14.64 13.38
N LEU A 11 2.60 15.93 13.11
CA LEU A 11 2.14 16.53 11.86
C LEU A 11 3.24 16.44 10.80
N LEU A 12 2.88 15.98 9.61
CA LEU A 12 3.77 15.87 8.44
C LEU A 12 3.30 16.84 7.36
N GLY A 13 4.20 17.71 6.89
CA GLY A 13 3.93 18.77 5.93
C GLY A 13 3.90 18.35 4.47
N HIS A 14 3.28 17.22 4.14
CA HIS A 14 3.15 16.77 2.76
C HIS A 14 1.99 17.49 2.06
N PRO A 15 2.23 18.31 1.01
CA PRO A 15 1.19 18.94 0.22
C PRO A 15 0.57 17.98 -0.81
N LEU A 16 -0.44 18.47 -1.55
CA LEU A 16 -1.10 17.77 -2.64
C LEU A 16 -0.10 17.33 -3.72
N ASP A 17 0.88 18.17 -4.03
CA ASP A 17 1.93 17.87 -5.01
C ASP A 17 2.70 16.59 -4.65
N ASP A 18 3.04 16.39 -3.37
CA ASP A 18 3.70 15.18 -2.91
C ASP A 18 2.82 13.93 -3.05
N GLN A 19 1.50 14.11 -2.99
CA GLN A 19 0.54 13.04 -3.26
C GLN A 19 0.58 12.63 -4.73
N ALA A 20 0.59 13.59 -5.65
CA ALA A 20 0.71 13.35 -7.08
C ALA A 20 2.04 12.65 -7.43
N GLU A 21 3.17 13.12 -6.88
CA GLU A 21 4.48 12.49 -7.01
C GLU A 21 4.44 11.01 -6.56
N GLN A 22 3.79 10.73 -5.42
CA GLN A 22 3.68 9.37 -4.87
C GLN A 22 2.85 8.45 -5.77
N VAL A 23 1.75 8.96 -6.33
CA VAL A 23 0.90 8.20 -7.26
C VAL A 23 1.67 7.88 -8.55
N LEU A 24 2.34 8.87 -9.14
CA LEU A 24 3.15 8.66 -10.35
C LEU A 24 4.23 7.61 -10.12
N LEU A 25 4.95 7.68 -9.00
CA LEU A 25 5.96 6.68 -8.63
C LEU A 25 5.36 5.29 -8.43
N GLY A 26 4.12 5.20 -7.94
CA GLY A 26 3.38 3.96 -7.83
C GLY A 26 3.03 3.37 -9.20
N LEU A 27 2.55 4.20 -10.13
CA LEU A 27 2.20 3.81 -11.50
C LEU A 27 3.41 3.25 -12.26
N VAL A 28 4.53 3.96 -12.22
CA VAL A 28 5.79 3.53 -12.89
C VAL A 28 6.28 2.18 -12.38
N ARG A 29 5.99 1.82 -11.14
CA ARG A 29 6.36 0.51 -10.55
C ARG A 29 5.34 -0.59 -10.84
N GLY A 30 4.26 -0.32 -11.53
CA GLY A 30 3.17 -1.28 -11.73
C GLY A 30 2.47 -1.67 -10.42
N SER A 31 2.40 -0.76 -9.47
CA SER A 31 1.84 -1.03 -8.14
C SER A 31 0.32 -1.18 -8.19
N GLY A 32 -0.23 -2.08 -7.36
CA GLY A 32 -1.67 -2.25 -7.22
C GLY A 32 -2.37 -1.07 -6.52
N ALA A 33 -3.71 -1.10 -6.53
CA ALA A 33 -4.59 -0.03 -6.04
C ALA A 33 -4.20 0.52 -4.65
N ARG A 34 -3.81 -0.33 -3.71
CA ARG A 34 -3.39 0.11 -2.36
C ARG A 34 -2.16 1.01 -2.38
N SER A 35 -1.20 0.77 -3.26
CA SER A 35 -0.03 1.63 -3.42
C SER A 35 -0.37 2.93 -4.15
N LEU A 36 -1.27 2.86 -5.14
CA LEU A 36 -1.77 4.02 -5.88
C LEU A 36 -2.70 4.90 -5.04
N ALA A 37 -3.23 4.39 -3.93
CA ALA A 37 -3.98 5.17 -2.94
C ALA A 37 -3.14 6.27 -2.26
N GLY A 38 -1.85 6.38 -2.60
CA GLY A 38 -0.94 7.41 -2.13
C GLY A 38 -0.74 7.41 -0.61
N MET A 39 -0.40 8.56 -0.04
CA MET A 39 -0.19 8.73 1.39
C MET A 39 -1.53 8.87 2.13
N PRO A 40 -1.78 8.12 3.22
CA PRO A 40 -2.98 8.29 4.03
C PRO A 40 -2.94 9.60 4.81
N PRO A 41 -4.10 10.25 5.05
CA PRO A 41 -4.17 11.46 5.89
C PRO A 41 -3.79 11.20 7.34
N ALA A 42 -4.01 9.95 7.80
CA ALA A 42 -3.67 9.50 9.15
C ALA A 42 -3.04 8.10 9.10
N ARG A 43 -2.00 7.87 9.91
CA ARG A 43 -1.41 6.54 10.13
C ARG A 43 -0.80 6.48 11.53
N GLY A 44 -1.41 5.72 12.43
CA GLY A 44 -1.05 5.75 13.83
C GLY A 44 -1.12 7.18 14.37
N ARG A 45 -0.04 7.66 14.97
CA ARG A 45 0.04 9.05 15.48
C ARG A 45 0.41 10.11 14.43
N PHE A 46 0.73 9.72 13.20
CA PHE A 46 1.06 10.65 12.13
C PHE A 46 -0.19 11.21 11.46
N ARG A 47 -0.19 12.52 11.17
CA ARG A 47 -1.26 13.23 10.46
C ARG A 47 -0.64 14.06 9.34
N ARG A 48 -1.36 14.16 8.21
CA ARG A 48 -0.94 14.95 7.02
C ARG A 48 -2.05 15.93 6.66
N PRO A 49 -2.14 17.06 7.38
CA PRO A 49 -3.25 18.01 7.19
C PRO A 49 -3.22 18.74 5.84
N LEU A 50 -2.06 18.78 5.16
CA LEU A 50 -1.86 19.56 3.94
C LEU A 50 -2.04 18.75 2.64
N LEU A 51 -2.51 17.48 2.69
CA LEU A 51 -2.68 16.66 1.49
C LEU A 51 -3.71 17.22 0.47
N GLY A 52 -4.59 18.13 0.89
CA GLY A 52 -5.53 18.83 0.01
C GLY A 52 -5.07 20.23 -0.40
N THR A 53 -3.88 20.67 0.05
CA THR A 53 -3.34 22.02 -0.18
C THR A 53 -2.13 21.92 -1.08
N THR A 54 -2.08 22.75 -2.14
CA THR A 54 -0.93 22.76 -3.06
C THR A 54 0.28 23.42 -2.41
N ARG A 55 1.47 23.09 -2.91
CA ARG A 55 2.73 23.74 -2.50
C ARG A 55 2.67 25.24 -2.75
N ALA A 56 2.06 25.68 -3.85
CA ALA A 56 1.86 27.09 -4.16
C ALA A 56 0.99 27.79 -3.09
N GLN A 57 -0.10 27.17 -2.69
CA GLN A 57 -0.95 27.71 -1.60
C GLN A 57 -0.22 27.77 -0.26
N CYS A 58 0.59 26.74 0.06
CA CYS A 58 1.42 26.78 1.27
C CYS A 58 2.41 27.94 1.23
N ARG A 59 3.12 28.16 0.11
CA ARG A 59 4.05 29.28 -0.05
C ARG A 59 3.34 30.63 0.02
N ALA A 60 2.18 30.79 -0.64
CA ALA A 60 1.38 32.00 -0.54
C ALA A 60 0.96 32.33 0.89
N SER A 61 0.55 31.33 1.67
CA SER A 61 0.22 31.49 3.08
C SER A 61 1.42 31.97 3.90
N VAL A 62 2.60 31.35 3.73
CA VAL A 62 3.83 31.76 4.42
C VAL A 62 4.19 33.20 4.11
N THR A 63 4.13 33.60 2.81
CA THR A 63 4.38 34.99 2.39
C THR A 63 3.38 35.96 3.00
N ALA A 64 2.08 35.63 3.02
CA ALA A 64 1.04 36.48 3.57
C ALA A 64 1.21 36.73 5.08
N HIS A 65 1.87 35.81 5.80
CA HIS A 65 2.21 35.97 7.21
C HIS A 65 3.59 36.64 7.44
N GLY A 66 4.23 37.17 6.40
CA GLY A 66 5.55 37.81 6.50
C GLY A 66 6.67 36.85 6.86
N LEU A 67 6.47 35.53 6.69
CA LEU A 67 7.46 34.52 6.98
C LEU A 67 8.26 34.18 5.73
N THR A 68 9.49 33.68 5.92
CA THR A 68 10.34 33.16 4.86
C THR A 68 10.43 31.64 4.96
N TRP A 69 10.72 30.97 3.85
CA TRP A 69 11.05 29.54 3.83
C TRP A 69 12.45 29.33 3.29
N TRP A 70 13.04 28.24 3.65
CA TRP A 70 14.30 27.79 3.09
C TRP A 70 14.03 26.75 2.00
N ASP A 71 14.54 27.03 0.79
CA ASP A 71 14.52 26.05 -0.30
C ASP A 71 15.77 25.16 -0.17
N ASP A 72 15.59 23.94 0.33
CA ASP A 72 16.65 22.95 0.48
C ASP A 72 17.18 22.55 -0.92
N PRO A 73 18.48 22.73 -1.22
CA PRO A 73 19.08 22.35 -2.49
C PRO A 73 18.86 20.88 -2.89
N MET A 74 18.71 19.97 -1.91
CA MET A 74 18.39 18.57 -2.18
C MET A 74 17.03 18.38 -2.87
N ASN A 75 16.13 19.35 -2.79
CA ASN A 75 14.85 19.34 -3.50
C ASN A 75 14.98 19.49 -5.01
N GLU A 76 16.15 19.87 -5.52
CA GLU A 76 16.45 20.02 -6.94
C GLU A 76 17.37 18.90 -7.47
N ASP A 77 17.93 18.06 -6.61
CA ASP A 77 18.85 17.00 -7.00
C ASP A 77 18.11 15.85 -7.75
N PRO A 78 18.39 15.65 -9.05
CA PRO A 78 17.72 14.65 -9.87
C PRO A 78 18.12 13.20 -9.55
N THR A 79 19.09 12.97 -8.66
CA THR A 79 19.40 11.62 -8.19
C THR A 79 18.22 11.02 -7.42
N PHE A 80 17.42 11.87 -6.76
CA PHE A 80 16.24 11.45 -6.05
C PHE A 80 15.03 11.20 -6.98
N ALA A 81 14.44 10.02 -6.87
CA ALA A 81 13.27 9.65 -7.68
C ALA A 81 12.08 10.62 -7.51
N ARG A 82 11.90 11.21 -6.34
CA ARG A 82 10.84 12.21 -6.08
C ARG A 82 11.06 13.49 -6.86
N VAL A 83 12.30 13.97 -6.99
CA VAL A 83 12.63 15.16 -7.79
C VAL A 83 12.29 14.90 -9.26
N ARG A 84 12.65 13.72 -9.78
CA ARG A 84 12.28 13.33 -11.14
C ARG A 84 10.77 13.22 -11.34
N ALA A 85 10.05 12.64 -10.39
CA ALA A 85 8.59 12.56 -10.43
C ALA A 85 7.94 13.94 -10.41
N ARG A 86 8.43 14.88 -9.61
CA ARG A 86 7.98 16.28 -9.58
C ARG A 86 8.14 16.96 -10.94
N ARG A 87 9.30 16.81 -11.58
CA ARG A 87 9.55 17.34 -12.92
C ARG A 87 8.59 16.72 -13.94
N ALA A 88 8.41 15.41 -13.91
CA ALA A 88 7.49 14.72 -14.81
C ALA A 88 6.03 15.17 -14.61
N VAL A 89 5.57 15.41 -13.37
CA VAL A 89 4.23 15.97 -13.12
C VAL A 89 4.13 17.38 -13.69
N ALA A 90 5.16 18.23 -13.55
CA ALA A 90 5.18 19.57 -14.13
C ALA A 90 5.17 19.54 -15.67
N ASP A 91 5.87 18.60 -16.27
CA ASP A 91 5.85 18.39 -17.73
C ASP A 91 4.45 17.95 -18.19
N LEU A 92 3.80 17.03 -17.48
CA LEU A 92 2.42 16.62 -17.76
C LEU A 92 1.42 17.77 -17.61
N GLU A 93 1.59 18.66 -16.61
CA GLU A 93 0.76 19.86 -16.45
C GLU A 93 0.90 20.81 -17.66
N ARG A 94 2.13 20.96 -18.19
CA ARG A 94 2.39 21.79 -19.37
C ARG A 94 1.78 21.20 -20.64
N ASP A 95 1.90 19.89 -20.82
CA ASP A 95 1.59 19.20 -22.08
C ASP A 95 0.12 18.79 -22.17
N LEU A 96 -0.51 18.44 -21.04
CA LEU A 96 -1.90 17.97 -20.95
C LEU A 96 -2.87 19.02 -20.36
N GLY A 97 -2.33 20.15 -19.92
CA GLY A 97 -3.10 21.21 -19.27
C GLY A 97 -3.09 21.16 -17.75
N PRO A 98 -3.59 22.22 -17.09
CA PRO A 98 -3.55 22.36 -15.64
C PRO A 98 -4.47 21.37 -14.93
N GLY A 99 -4.07 20.96 -13.72
CA GLY A 99 -4.88 20.11 -12.86
C GLY A 99 -4.49 18.64 -12.82
N VAL A 100 -3.40 18.23 -13.49
CA VAL A 100 -2.88 16.85 -13.48
C VAL A 100 -2.54 16.41 -12.06
N ALA A 101 -1.86 17.22 -11.25
CA ALA A 101 -1.53 16.90 -9.87
C ALA A 101 -2.79 16.68 -9.03
N ALA A 102 -3.79 17.58 -9.20
CA ALA A 102 -5.07 17.45 -8.52
C ALA A 102 -5.85 16.21 -8.98
N ALA A 103 -5.80 15.87 -10.26
CA ALA A 103 -6.43 14.65 -10.79
C ALA A 103 -5.79 13.38 -10.23
N LEU A 104 -4.46 13.31 -10.16
CA LEU A 104 -3.73 12.20 -9.54
C LEU A 104 -4.09 12.05 -8.06
N ALA A 105 -4.15 13.16 -7.32
CA ALA A 105 -4.53 13.15 -5.90
C ALA A 105 -5.99 12.69 -5.69
N ARG A 106 -6.94 13.11 -6.56
CA ARG A 106 -8.34 12.62 -6.53
C ARG A 106 -8.40 11.11 -6.81
N THR A 107 -7.70 10.65 -7.84
CA THR A 107 -7.62 9.22 -8.17
C THR A 107 -7.09 8.41 -6.97
N ALA A 108 -6.06 8.90 -6.29
CA ALA A 108 -5.54 8.27 -5.08
C ALA A 108 -6.59 8.20 -3.97
N SER A 109 -7.42 9.25 -3.81
CA SER A 109 -8.51 9.28 -2.82
C SER A 109 -9.58 8.22 -3.12
N HIS A 110 -10.01 8.09 -4.38
CA HIS A 110 -10.97 7.05 -4.78
C HIS A 110 -10.40 5.64 -4.55
N LEU A 111 -9.19 5.39 -5.04
CA LEU A 111 -8.51 4.12 -4.83
C LEU A 111 -8.30 3.78 -3.35
N ARG A 112 -8.17 4.79 -2.49
CA ARG A 112 -8.10 4.59 -1.05
C ARG A 112 -9.40 4.07 -0.49
N THR A 113 -10.52 4.71 -0.83
CA THR A 113 -11.85 4.29 -0.39
C THR A 113 -12.12 2.83 -0.78
N ASP A 114 -11.82 2.48 -2.04
CA ASP A 114 -11.99 1.11 -2.53
C ASP A 114 -11.06 0.13 -1.80
N ALA A 115 -9.79 0.50 -1.63
CA ALA A 115 -8.83 -0.35 -0.95
C ALA A 115 -9.17 -0.54 0.54
N ASP A 116 -9.66 0.48 1.23
CA ASP A 116 -10.06 0.39 2.64
C ASP A 116 -11.29 -0.50 2.80
N HIS A 117 -12.26 -0.44 1.88
CA HIS A 117 -13.41 -1.35 1.85
C HIS A 117 -12.98 -2.81 1.65
N LEU A 118 -12.13 -3.07 0.65
CA LEU A 118 -11.62 -4.42 0.38
C LEU A 118 -10.75 -4.96 1.52
N ASP A 119 -10.01 -4.09 2.21
CA ASP A 119 -9.21 -4.48 3.36
C ASP A 119 -10.13 -4.86 4.55
N ALA A 120 -11.19 -4.07 4.81
CA ALA A 120 -12.19 -4.41 5.84
C ALA A 120 -12.91 -5.73 5.53
N ALA A 121 -13.28 -5.96 4.26
CA ALA A 121 -13.86 -7.21 3.83
C ALA A 121 -12.91 -8.40 4.01
N ALA A 122 -11.60 -8.20 3.79
CA ALA A 122 -10.60 -9.23 4.02
C ALA A 122 -10.40 -9.52 5.51
N ASP A 123 -10.45 -8.50 6.37
CA ASP A 123 -10.38 -8.68 7.84
C ASP A 123 -11.58 -9.48 8.35
N ALA A 124 -12.78 -9.17 7.87
CA ALA A 124 -14.00 -9.93 8.19
C ALA A 124 -13.91 -11.39 7.71
N ALA A 125 -13.41 -11.62 6.49
CA ALA A 125 -13.24 -12.96 5.94
C ALA A 125 -12.22 -13.79 6.75
N VAL A 126 -11.08 -13.21 7.15
CA VAL A 126 -10.08 -13.86 7.99
C VAL A 126 -10.69 -14.22 9.36
N SER A 127 -11.45 -13.32 9.95
CA SER A 127 -12.14 -13.56 11.24
C SER A 127 -13.15 -14.71 11.11
N ALA A 128 -13.90 -14.77 10.02
CA ALA A 128 -14.86 -15.85 9.77
C ALA A 128 -14.20 -17.20 9.50
N LEU A 129 -13.04 -17.22 8.85
CA LEU A 129 -12.27 -18.44 8.57
C LEU A 129 -11.69 -19.06 9.84
N GLY A 130 -11.38 -18.28 10.86
CA GLY A 130 -10.72 -18.75 12.08
C GLY A 130 -9.33 -19.35 11.84
N GLY A 131 -8.93 -20.26 12.74
CA GLY A 131 -7.66 -20.99 12.62
C GLY A 131 -7.68 -22.04 11.52
N GLY A 132 -6.51 -22.23 10.87
CA GLY A 132 -6.32 -23.30 9.86
C GLY A 132 -6.19 -24.71 10.49
N PRO A 133 -6.20 -25.77 9.68
CA PRO A 133 -6.31 -25.76 8.20
C PRO A 133 -7.71 -25.37 7.69
N TRP A 134 -7.77 -24.60 6.63
CA TRP A 134 -9.01 -24.06 6.06
C TRP A 134 -9.57 -24.94 4.94
N PRO A 135 -10.91 -25.09 4.82
CA PRO A 135 -11.53 -25.72 3.65
C PRO A 135 -11.20 -24.94 2.35
N VAL A 136 -10.86 -25.68 1.30
CA VAL A 136 -10.61 -25.08 -0.04
C VAL A 136 -11.82 -24.27 -0.50
N GLU A 137 -13.04 -24.83 -0.32
CA GLU A 137 -14.29 -24.18 -0.72
C GLU A 137 -14.52 -22.84 0.00
N ALA A 138 -14.20 -22.78 1.31
CA ALA A 138 -14.33 -21.56 2.11
C ALA A 138 -13.40 -20.45 1.58
N LEU A 139 -12.15 -20.79 1.24
CA LEU A 139 -11.21 -19.83 0.65
C LEU A 139 -11.60 -19.48 -0.80
N HIS A 140 -11.98 -20.46 -1.61
CA HIS A 140 -12.35 -20.27 -3.02
C HIS A 140 -13.62 -19.42 -3.16
N GLY A 141 -14.58 -19.54 -2.26
CA GLY A 141 -15.81 -18.74 -2.21
C GLY A 141 -15.60 -17.26 -1.94
N ILE A 142 -14.42 -16.85 -1.43
CA ILE A 142 -14.08 -15.45 -1.22
C ILE A 142 -13.81 -14.79 -2.58
N PRO A 143 -14.40 -13.62 -2.90
CA PRO A 143 -14.12 -12.90 -4.14
C PRO A 143 -12.63 -12.66 -4.34
N ALA A 144 -12.10 -12.82 -5.55
CA ALA A 144 -10.66 -12.79 -5.84
C ALA A 144 -9.95 -11.52 -5.33
N ALA A 145 -10.59 -10.34 -5.44
CA ALA A 145 -10.05 -9.07 -4.95
C ALA A 145 -9.87 -9.05 -3.42
N VAL A 146 -10.75 -9.71 -2.68
CA VAL A 146 -10.68 -9.86 -1.22
C VAL A 146 -9.70 -10.99 -0.87
N ARG A 147 -9.78 -12.12 -1.56
CA ARG A 147 -8.98 -13.32 -1.32
C ARG A 147 -7.48 -13.07 -1.44
N SER A 148 -7.06 -12.20 -2.37
CA SER A 148 -5.66 -11.78 -2.48
C SER A 148 -5.16 -11.08 -1.21
N ARG A 149 -6.03 -10.33 -0.54
CA ARG A 149 -5.73 -9.68 0.74
C ARG A 149 -5.78 -10.66 1.91
N VAL A 150 -6.72 -11.60 1.87
CA VAL A 150 -6.81 -12.69 2.85
C VAL A 150 -5.51 -13.49 2.88
N TRP A 151 -4.99 -13.90 1.72
CA TRP A 151 -3.70 -14.59 1.65
C TRP A 151 -2.56 -13.82 2.33
N ARG A 152 -2.46 -12.50 2.06
CA ARG A 152 -1.46 -11.67 2.74
C ARG A 152 -1.60 -11.71 4.26
N ARG A 153 -2.83 -11.60 4.77
CA ARG A 153 -3.11 -11.62 6.21
C ARG A 153 -2.78 -12.97 6.83
N LEU A 154 -3.19 -14.06 6.20
CA LEU A 154 -2.91 -15.41 6.68
C LEU A 154 -1.40 -15.69 6.72
N LEU A 155 -0.66 -15.32 5.67
CA LEU A 155 0.80 -15.45 5.66
C LEU A 155 1.47 -14.61 6.73
N THR A 156 1.03 -13.36 6.91
CA THR A 156 1.60 -12.47 7.93
C THR A 156 1.28 -12.96 9.34
N ALA A 157 0.06 -13.44 9.58
CA ALA A 157 -0.34 -14.03 10.85
C ALA A 157 0.44 -15.31 11.19
N ALA A 158 0.84 -16.07 10.16
CA ALA A 158 1.69 -17.26 10.31
C ALA A 158 3.18 -16.92 10.53
N GLY A 159 3.59 -15.64 10.46
CA GLY A 159 4.95 -15.18 10.73
C GLY A 159 5.73 -14.66 9.52
N ALA A 160 5.13 -14.59 8.32
CA ALA A 160 5.80 -13.98 7.18
C ALA A 160 6.02 -12.48 7.40
N PRO A 161 7.24 -11.93 7.19
CA PRO A 161 7.45 -10.50 7.21
C PRO A 161 6.61 -9.82 6.12
N ALA A 162 5.71 -8.92 6.50
CA ALA A 162 4.74 -8.31 5.59
C ALA A 162 5.38 -7.63 4.37
N SER A 163 6.58 -7.05 4.54
CA SER A 163 7.35 -6.41 3.46
C SER A 163 7.89 -7.38 2.41
N GLN A 164 8.01 -8.66 2.74
CA GLN A 164 8.54 -9.71 1.86
C GLN A 164 7.43 -10.48 1.13
N VAL A 165 6.16 -10.36 1.58
CA VAL A 165 5.03 -11.01 0.90
C VAL A 165 4.71 -10.25 -0.39
N SER A 166 5.22 -10.76 -1.52
CA SER A 166 4.99 -10.20 -2.85
C SER A 166 3.68 -10.70 -3.49
N THR A 167 3.27 -10.07 -4.58
CA THR A 167 2.13 -10.52 -5.40
C THR A 167 2.33 -11.95 -5.89
N ARG A 168 3.56 -12.32 -6.29
CA ARG A 168 3.90 -13.68 -6.74
C ARG A 168 3.58 -14.75 -5.67
N HIS A 169 3.87 -14.45 -4.39
CA HIS A 169 3.55 -15.38 -3.30
C HIS A 169 2.04 -15.57 -3.15
N VAL A 170 1.28 -14.46 -3.23
CA VAL A 170 -0.18 -14.48 -3.14
C VAL A 170 -0.79 -15.27 -4.30
N GLU A 171 -0.34 -15.02 -5.53
CA GLU A 171 -0.80 -15.73 -6.74
C GLU A 171 -0.48 -17.22 -6.68
N ALA A 172 0.71 -17.59 -6.21
CA ALA A 172 1.08 -18.98 -6.04
C ALA A 172 0.18 -19.69 -5.00
N CYS A 173 -0.13 -19.03 -3.88
CA CYS A 173 -1.08 -19.57 -2.90
C CYS A 173 -2.50 -19.68 -3.50
N ASP A 174 -2.94 -18.68 -4.24
CA ASP A 174 -4.26 -18.67 -4.88
C ASP A 174 -4.41 -19.77 -5.94
N ALA A 175 -3.33 -20.10 -6.65
CA ALA A 175 -3.29 -21.19 -7.60
C ALA A 175 -3.51 -22.57 -6.97
N LEU A 176 -3.26 -22.73 -5.67
CA LEU A 176 -3.63 -23.96 -4.94
C LEU A 176 -5.15 -24.16 -4.88
N LEU A 177 -5.94 -23.09 -5.02
CA LEU A 177 -7.40 -23.13 -5.04
C LEU A 177 -7.93 -23.19 -6.47
N THR A 178 -7.41 -22.34 -7.35
CA THR A 178 -7.99 -22.02 -8.67
C THR A 178 -7.40 -22.84 -9.82
N ALA A 179 -6.20 -23.37 -9.67
CA ALA A 179 -5.46 -24.12 -10.68
C ALA A 179 -4.74 -25.34 -10.10
N TRP A 180 -5.42 -26.09 -9.24
CA TRP A 180 -4.85 -27.27 -8.59
C TRP A 180 -4.59 -28.40 -9.57
N ARG A 181 -3.36 -28.91 -9.58
CA ARG A 181 -2.90 -30.03 -10.42
C ARG A 181 -2.12 -31.09 -9.61
N GLY A 182 -2.22 -31.07 -8.27
CA GLY A 182 -1.38 -31.91 -7.44
C GLY A 182 0.01 -31.30 -7.18
N GLN A 183 0.22 -30.01 -7.46
CA GLN A 183 1.50 -29.33 -7.24
C GLN A 183 1.88 -29.35 -5.75
N GLY A 184 3.19 -29.39 -5.52
CA GLY A 184 3.77 -29.38 -4.19
C GLY A 184 3.50 -28.09 -3.42
N PRO A 185 4.01 -27.96 -2.18
CA PRO A 185 3.77 -26.82 -1.35
C PRO A 185 4.38 -25.53 -1.94
N VAL A 186 3.71 -24.41 -1.69
CA VAL A 186 4.20 -23.09 -2.03
C VAL A 186 5.09 -22.58 -0.90
N HIS A 187 6.33 -22.22 -1.22
CA HIS A 187 7.25 -21.58 -0.28
C HIS A 187 6.89 -20.09 -0.14
N ALA A 188 6.74 -19.64 1.09
CA ALA A 188 6.47 -18.25 1.42
C ALA A 188 7.54 -17.69 2.38
N PRO A 189 7.70 -16.34 2.43
CA PRO A 189 8.64 -15.70 3.34
C PRO A 189 8.43 -16.11 4.80
N GLY A 190 9.49 -16.08 5.60
CA GLY A 190 9.46 -16.52 7.00
C GLY A 190 9.55 -18.04 7.14
N ALA A 191 10.16 -18.73 6.16
CA ALA A 191 10.28 -20.17 6.12
C ALA A 191 8.92 -20.88 6.26
N LEU A 192 7.88 -20.37 5.59
CA LEU A 192 6.54 -20.94 5.60
C LEU A 192 6.30 -21.79 4.36
N LEU A 193 5.52 -22.85 4.55
CA LEU A 193 4.97 -23.69 3.49
C LEU A 193 3.44 -23.60 3.50
N VAL A 194 2.87 -23.28 2.35
CA VAL A 194 1.42 -23.35 2.10
C VAL A 194 1.15 -24.62 1.32
N ARG A 195 0.39 -25.53 1.90
CA ARG A 195 0.10 -26.85 1.30
C ARG A 195 -1.40 -27.07 1.16
N ARG A 196 -1.80 -27.56 0.03
CA ARG A 196 -3.15 -28.16 -0.15
C ARG A 196 -3.05 -29.67 0.03
N SER A 197 -3.89 -30.24 0.89
CA SER A 197 -4.07 -31.67 1.09
C SER A 197 -5.56 -31.98 0.95
N GLY A 198 -5.94 -32.59 -0.17
CA GLY A 198 -7.34 -32.85 -0.51
C GLY A 198 -8.18 -31.56 -0.55
N SER A 199 -9.16 -31.50 0.35
CA SER A 199 -10.09 -30.35 0.48
C SER A 199 -9.64 -29.27 1.46
N ARG A 200 -8.42 -29.35 1.98
CA ARG A 200 -7.91 -28.36 2.97
C ARG A 200 -6.60 -27.72 2.55
N VAL A 201 -6.42 -26.47 3.02
CA VAL A 201 -5.17 -25.72 2.87
C VAL A 201 -4.62 -25.38 4.25
N SER A 202 -3.33 -25.56 4.43
CA SER A 202 -2.61 -25.22 5.66
C SER A 202 -1.41 -24.32 5.38
N ILE A 203 -1.02 -23.55 6.39
CA ILE A 203 0.24 -22.78 6.43
C ILE A 203 1.00 -23.27 7.66
N ALA A 204 2.23 -23.69 7.48
CA ALA A 204 3.08 -24.19 8.57
C ALA A 204 4.56 -23.78 8.33
N PRO A 205 5.38 -23.70 9.39
CA PRO A 205 6.82 -23.59 9.23
C PRO A 205 7.41 -24.76 8.42
N SER A 206 8.41 -24.49 7.58
CA SER A 206 9.03 -25.53 6.73
C SER A 206 9.73 -26.64 7.52
N ALA A 207 10.21 -26.33 8.73
CA ALA A 207 10.85 -27.30 9.63
C ALA A 207 9.91 -28.34 10.27
N LEU A 208 8.58 -28.18 10.12
CA LEU A 208 7.56 -29.10 10.64
C LEU A 208 6.99 -30.04 9.56
N VAL A 209 7.59 -30.07 8.38
CA VAL A 209 7.09 -30.84 7.22
C VAL A 209 8.16 -31.86 6.83
N GLU A 210 8.41 -32.85 7.71
CA GLU A 210 9.07 -34.12 7.39
C GLU A 210 8.04 -35.24 7.22
#